data_aed662f91e6f206dcf329de84ec43351
#
_entry.id   aed662f91e6f206dcf329de84ec43351
#
_cell.length_a   1.000
_cell.length_b   1.000
_cell.length_c   1.000
_cell.angle_alpha   90.00
_cell.angle_beta   90.00
_cell.angle_gamma   90.00
#
_symmetry.space_group_name_H-M   'P 1'
#
loop_
_entity.id
_entity.type
_entity.pdbx_description
1 polymer ?
#
loop_
_entity_poly.entity_id
_entity_poly.type
_entity_poly.pdbx_seq_one_letter_code
_entity_poly.pdbx_strand_id
1 'polypeptide(L)'
;MTGLVLTGGRSVRFGSDKSRYVLPGEGQDMLLRTLTLLRSVPGIQGLAVSCRSDQMAGVKERIPADVAVIDDAPHEISSPFFGVMAALAALRCPVLVLSCDLPRMRADLLSLLVEERRRVLESLAPGEALPLRTTFIHADFLVETLASIYEPEALPFMEETLRSGNWGLFSAIPRTRQTLIPCPDEGAFINMNSPADCRRAQAVPRF
;
A
#
# COMPACT_ATOMS: atom_id res chain seq x y z
N MET A 1 8.90 -10.24 4.63
CA MET A 1 8.04 -9.58 3.64
C MET A 1 8.64 -8.27 3.20
N THR A 2 8.18 -7.70 2.09
CA THR A 2 8.65 -6.42 1.56
C THR A 2 7.59 -5.34 1.78
N GLY A 3 8.02 -4.16 2.26
CA GLY A 3 7.17 -2.97 2.27
C GLY A 3 7.14 -2.33 0.88
N LEU A 4 5.94 -2.12 0.33
CA LEU A 4 5.73 -1.56 -1.00
C LEU A 4 5.05 -0.20 -0.92
N VAL A 5 5.72 0.85 -1.40
CA VAL A 5 5.11 2.17 -1.57
C VAL A 5 4.54 2.29 -2.97
N LEU A 6 3.27 2.68 -3.07
CA LEU A 6 2.64 3.03 -4.35
C LEU A 6 2.71 4.54 -4.57
N THR A 7 3.40 4.95 -5.65
CA THR A 7 3.52 6.37 -6.05
C THR A 7 2.77 6.69 -7.34
N GLY A 8 2.28 5.67 -8.03
CA GLY A 8 1.71 5.71 -9.37
C GLY A 8 0.31 6.33 -9.45
N GLY A 9 0.19 7.63 -9.30
CA GLY A 9 -1.05 8.37 -9.61
C GLY A 9 -0.74 9.58 -10.48
N ARG A 10 -1.64 9.94 -11.42
CA ARG A 10 -1.44 11.16 -12.25
C ARG A 10 -1.57 12.46 -11.45
N SER A 11 -1.86 12.41 -10.15
CA SER A 11 -1.97 13.57 -9.22
C SER A 11 -2.64 14.82 -9.79
N VAL A 12 -3.60 14.63 -10.72
CA VAL A 12 -4.21 15.68 -11.54
C VAL A 12 -4.82 16.80 -10.68
N ARG A 13 -5.39 16.44 -9.53
CA ARG A 13 -6.01 17.40 -8.61
C ARG A 13 -5.02 18.10 -7.70
N PHE A 14 -3.80 17.57 -7.56
CA PHE A 14 -2.76 18.15 -6.70
C PHE A 14 -1.90 19.17 -7.47
N GLY A 15 -1.94 19.14 -8.81
CA GLY A 15 -1.15 20.04 -9.68
C GLY A 15 0.35 19.71 -9.74
N SER A 16 0.81 18.74 -8.93
CA SER A 16 2.19 18.28 -8.87
C SER A 16 2.24 16.83 -8.36
N ASP A 17 3.40 16.19 -8.46
CA ASP A 17 3.61 14.84 -7.94
C ASP A 17 3.47 14.81 -6.41
N LYS A 18 2.40 14.19 -5.90
CA LYS A 18 2.12 14.06 -4.46
C LYS A 18 3.28 13.43 -3.68
N SER A 19 4.02 12.51 -4.30
CA SER A 19 5.14 11.83 -3.66
C SER A 19 6.26 12.78 -3.24
N ARG A 20 6.33 13.95 -3.89
CA ARG A 20 7.33 15.01 -3.63
C ARG A 20 6.84 16.06 -2.62
N TYR A 21 5.60 15.98 -2.18
CA TYR A 21 5.08 16.96 -1.24
C TYR A 21 5.72 16.77 0.13
N VAL A 22 6.21 17.87 0.70
CA VAL A 22 6.73 17.91 2.07
C VAL A 22 5.65 18.48 2.98
N LEU A 23 5.26 17.72 4.00
CA LEU A 23 4.30 18.19 4.99
C LEU A 23 4.90 19.37 5.80
N PRO A 24 4.12 20.41 6.10
CA PRO A 24 4.59 21.50 6.95
C PRO A 24 5.18 20.98 8.27
N GLY A 25 6.42 21.43 8.55
CA GLY A 25 7.17 21.01 9.74
C GLY A 25 7.89 19.66 9.62
N GLU A 26 7.79 18.95 8.50
CA GLU A 26 8.56 17.73 8.23
C GLU A 26 9.75 18.01 7.28
N GLY A 27 10.85 17.28 7.44
CA GLY A 27 12.06 17.40 6.61
C GLY A 27 12.10 16.44 5.43
N GLN A 28 11.09 15.57 5.27
CA GLN A 28 11.03 14.54 4.24
C GLN A 28 9.77 14.70 3.40
N ASP A 29 9.88 14.37 2.10
CA ASP A 29 8.70 14.26 1.25
C ASP A 29 7.87 13.00 1.57
N MET A 30 6.66 12.92 1.02
CA MET A 30 5.71 11.85 1.32
C MET A 30 6.26 10.47 0.94
N LEU A 31 7.06 10.34 -0.12
CA LEU A 31 7.69 9.08 -0.50
C LEU A 31 8.70 8.62 0.55
N LEU A 32 9.64 9.48 0.91
CA LEU A 32 10.69 9.15 1.89
C LEU A 32 10.10 8.92 3.27
N ARG A 33 9.09 9.70 3.66
CA ARG A 33 8.34 9.52 4.89
C ARG A 33 7.68 8.13 4.94
N THR A 34 7.02 7.73 3.86
CA THR A 34 6.33 6.42 3.77
C THR A 34 7.33 5.26 3.79
N LEU A 35 8.47 5.40 3.12
CA LEU A 35 9.57 4.42 3.19
C LEU A 35 10.14 4.30 4.60
N THR A 36 10.36 5.42 5.29
CA THR A 36 10.84 5.44 6.68
C THR A 36 9.84 4.76 7.60
N LEU A 37 8.54 5.02 7.42
CA LEU A 37 7.47 4.39 8.18
C LEU A 37 7.46 2.87 7.97
N LEU A 38 7.47 2.39 6.72
CA LEU A 38 7.51 0.96 6.42
C LEU A 38 8.76 0.29 6.98
N ARG A 39 9.93 0.94 6.92
CA ARG A 39 11.18 0.41 7.48
C ARG A 39 11.11 0.20 8.99
N SER A 40 10.30 0.98 9.70
CA SER A 40 10.11 0.85 11.15
C SER A 40 9.15 -0.26 11.58
N VAL A 41 8.41 -0.86 10.63
CA VAL A 41 7.44 -1.93 10.93
C VAL A 41 8.18 -3.26 11.12
N PRO A 42 8.02 -3.94 12.27
CA PRO A 42 8.61 -5.26 12.49
C PRO A 42 8.17 -6.27 11.42
N GLY A 43 9.12 -7.10 10.94
CA GLY A 43 8.86 -8.10 9.91
C GLY A 43 9.04 -7.62 8.46
N ILE A 44 9.26 -6.32 8.24
CA ILE A 44 9.70 -5.80 6.94
C ILE A 44 11.20 -6.00 6.80
N GLN A 45 11.61 -6.72 5.75
CA GLN A 45 13.01 -7.09 5.45
C GLN A 45 13.57 -6.38 4.23
N GLY A 46 12.72 -5.86 3.37
CA GLY A 46 13.06 -5.12 2.17
C GLY A 46 12.04 -4.04 1.87
N LEU A 47 12.42 -3.08 1.06
CA LEU A 47 11.54 -2.00 0.61
C LEU A 47 11.51 -1.94 -0.91
N ALA A 48 10.36 -1.58 -1.45
CA ALA A 48 10.16 -1.33 -2.86
C ALA A 48 9.25 -0.13 -3.10
N VAL A 49 9.42 0.50 -4.24
CA VAL A 49 8.53 1.57 -4.74
C VAL A 49 7.99 1.11 -6.08
N SER A 50 6.68 1.08 -6.24
CA SER A 50 6.03 0.92 -7.53
C SER A 50 5.70 2.29 -8.10
N CYS A 51 6.10 2.53 -9.34
CA CYS A 51 5.85 3.76 -10.08
C CYS A 51 5.76 3.48 -11.58
N ARG A 52 5.24 4.44 -12.33
CA ARG A 52 5.21 4.35 -13.79
C ARG A 52 6.61 4.45 -14.39
N SER A 53 6.80 3.87 -15.59
CA SER A 53 8.08 3.87 -16.32
C SER A 53 8.69 5.27 -16.45
N ASP A 54 7.86 6.29 -16.73
CA ASP A 54 8.29 7.69 -16.88
C ASP A 54 8.76 8.36 -15.57
N GLN A 55 8.40 7.77 -14.42
CA GLN A 55 8.80 8.26 -13.09
C GLN A 55 10.05 7.56 -12.54
N MET A 56 10.43 6.40 -13.08
CA MET A 56 11.46 5.53 -12.50
C MET A 56 12.81 6.25 -12.27
N ALA A 57 13.29 7.01 -13.24
CA ALA A 57 14.57 7.73 -13.11
C ALA A 57 14.52 8.71 -11.93
N GLY A 58 13.51 9.56 -11.89
CA GLY A 58 13.35 10.55 -10.82
C GLY A 58 13.03 9.94 -9.44
N VAL A 59 12.46 8.74 -9.39
CA VAL A 59 12.27 7.99 -8.12
C VAL A 59 13.62 7.46 -7.65
N LYS A 60 14.39 6.79 -8.52
CA LYS A 60 15.71 6.21 -8.17
C LYS A 60 16.71 7.25 -7.64
N GLU A 61 16.68 8.49 -8.15
CA GLU A 61 17.55 9.56 -7.68
C GLU A 61 17.24 10.03 -6.25
N ARG A 62 16.03 9.76 -5.75
CA ARG A 62 15.53 10.30 -4.49
C ARG A 62 15.51 9.28 -3.35
N ILE A 63 15.48 8.00 -3.66
CA ILE A 63 15.33 6.95 -2.65
C ILE A 63 16.68 6.32 -2.28
N PRO A 64 16.81 5.69 -1.09
CA PRO A 64 18.00 4.92 -0.76
C PRO A 64 18.28 3.80 -1.74
N ALA A 65 19.57 3.50 -1.97
CA ALA A 65 20.01 2.52 -2.97
C ALA A 65 19.59 1.06 -2.67
N ASP A 66 19.21 0.77 -1.43
CA ASP A 66 18.69 -0.54 -0.99
C ASP A 66 17.18 -0.73 -1.26
N VAL A 67 16.51 0.29 -1.80
CA VAL A 67 15.07 0.23 -2.13
C VAL A 67 14.90 -0.14 -3.60
N ALA A 68 14.17 -1.22 -3.86
CA ALA A 68 13.86 -1.66 -5.22
C ALA A 68 12.87 -0.70 -5.90
N VAL A 69 13.03 -0.49 -7.21
CA VAL A 69 12.04 0.24 -8.02
C VAL A 69 11.40 -0.72 -9.00
N ILE A 70 10.08 -0.79 -8.96
CA ILE A 70 9.26 -1.68 -9.77
C ILE A 70 8.44 -0.83 -10.73
N ASP A 71 8.55 -1.16 -12.01
CA ASP A 71 7.69 -0.58 -13.05
C ASP A 71 6.29 -1.20 -12.94
N ASP A 72 5.26 -0.37 -12.76
CA ASP A 72 3.87 -0.82 -12.74
C ASP A 72 3.31 -1.12 -14.15
N ALA A 73 4.21 -1.10 -15.16
CA ALA A 73 4.00 -1.28 -16.57
C ALA A 73 3.12 -0.22 -17.26
N PRO A 74 3.29 0.01 -18.57
CA PRO A 74 2.52 1.00 -19.31
C PRO A 74 1.08 0.50 -19.52
N HIS A 75 0.18 0.86 -18.63
CA HIS A 75 -1.24 0.70 -18.83
C HIS A 75 -1.85 2.06 -19.17
N GLU A 76 -2.78 2.08 -20.11
CA GLU A 76 -3.55 3.29 -20.45
C GLU A 76 -4.32 3.82 -19.24
N ILE A 77 -4.62 2.91 -18.29
CA ILE A 77 -5.36 3.16 -17.06
C ILE A 77 -4.40 3.19 -15.89
N SER A 78 -4.38 4.30 -15.17
CA SER A 78 -3.66 4.41 -13.90
C SER A 78 -4.50 3.80 -12.77
N SER A 79 -4.05 2.66 -12.25
CA SER A 79 -4.69 2.00 -11.09
C SER A 79 -3.61 1.42 -10.17
N PRO A 80 -3.79 1.52 -8.85
CA PRO A 80 -2.89 0.86 -7.88
C PRO A 80 -2.86 -0.66 -8.02
N PHE A 81 -3.86 -1.24 -8.69
CA PHE A 81 -3.93 -2.66 -9.03
C PHE A 81 -2.67 -3.15 -9.75
N PHE A 82 -2.22 -2.41 -10.77
CA PHE A 82 -1.04 -2.79 -11.56
C PHE A 82 0.23 -2.75 -10.75
N GLY A 83 0.38 -1.76 -9.87
CA GLY A 83 1.54 -1.66 -8.97
C GLY A 83 1.64 -2.83 -7.99
N VAL A 84 0.51 -3.26 -7.41
CA VAL A 84 0.49 -4.44 -6.54
C VAL A 84 0.78 -5.71 -7.32
N MET A 85 0.15 -5.89 -8.49
CA MET A 85 0.35 -7.07 -9.34
C MET A 85 1.81 -7.18 -9.81
N ALA A 86 2.40 -6.08 -10.29
CA ALA A 86 3.81 -6.04 -10.72
C ALA A 86 4.77 -6.36 -9.56
N ALA A 87 4.48 -5.84 -8.36
CA ALA A 87 5.29 -6.12 -7.18
C ALA A 87 5.22 -7.59 -6.76
N LEU A 88 4.05 -8.21 -6.75
CA LEU A 88 3.90 -9.63 -6.44
C LEU A 88 4.63 -10.52 -7.46
N ALA A 89 4.54 -10.18 -8.75
CA ALA A 89 5.22 -10.89 -9.83
C ALA A 89 6.75 -10.79 -9.72
N ALA A 90 7.27 -9.59 -9.42
CA ALA A 90 8.71 -9.33 -9.35
C ALA A 90 9.35 -9.86 -8.06
N LEU A 91 8.71 -9.63 -6.91
CA LEU A 91 9.30 -9.91 -5.59
C LEU A 91 9.05 -11.34 -5.12
N ARG A 92 7.97 -11.97 -5.55
CA ARG A 92 7.57 -13.34 -5.18
C ARG A 92 7.57 -13.60 -3.67
N CYS A 93 7.22 -12.59 -2.91
CA CYS A 93 7.07 -12.64 -1.45
C CYS A 93 5.88 -11.80 -1.01
N PRO A 94 5.38 -11.96 0.23
CA PRO A 94 4.31 -11.11 0.74
C PRO A 94 4.72 -9.64 0.73
N VAL A 95 3.79 -8.76 0.32
CA VAL A 95 4.02 -7.31 0.28
C VAL A 95 3.06 -6.58 1.21
N LEU A 96 3.59 -5.73 2.09
CA LEU A 96 2.81 -4.75 2.82
C LEU A 96 2.73 -3.48 1.97
N VAL A 97 1.60 -3.31 1.34
CA VAL A 97 1.30 -2.17 0.46
C VAL A 97 0.93 -0.96 1.29
N LEU A 98 1.49 0.19 0.96
CA LEU A 98 1.10 1.47 1.53
C LEU A 98 1.11 2.55 0.45
N SER A 99 -0.02 3.27 0.32
CA SER A 99 -0.08 4.46 -0.53
C SER A 99 0.65 5.63 0.14
N CYS A 100 1.40 6.40 -0.64
CA CYS A 100 2.14 7.55 -0.11
C CYS A 100 1.26 8.76 0.24
N ASP A 101 -0.06 8.71 0.04
CA ASP A 101 -0.98 9.80 0.32
C ASP A 101 -1.73 9.67 1.66
N LEU A 102 -1.24 8.83 2.57
CA LEU A 102 -1.76 8.63 3.92
C LEU A 102 -0.88 9.31 4.98
N PRO A 103 -0.99 10.64 5.16
CA PRO A 103 -0.08 11.42 6.00
C PRO A 103 -0.19 11.11 7.49
N ARG A 104 -1.27 10.49 7.92
CA ARG A 104 -1.54 10.14 9.32
C ARG A 104 -1.27 8.67 9.66
N MET A 105 -0.84 7.88 8.67
CA MET A 105 -0.51 6.47 8.91
C MET A 105 0.63 6.34 9.92
N ARG A 106 0.53 5.32 10.77
CA ARG A 106 1.48 5.02 11.85
C ARG A 106 1.98 3.58 11.81
N ALA A 107 3.16 3.36 12.38
CA ALA A 107 3.79 2.05 12.41
C ALA A 107 3.02 1.03 13.27
N ASP A 108 2.39 1.47 14.37
CA ASP A 108 1.60 0.60 15.24
C ASP A 108 0.41 -0.03 14.49
N LEU A 109 -0.30 0.75 13.65
CA LEU A 109 -1.38 0.23 12.82
C LEU A 109 -0.86 -0.79 11.79
N LEU A 110 0.25 -0.51 11.14
CA LEU A 110 0.83 -1.44 10.17
C LEU A 110 1.35 -2.71 10.86
N SER A 111 1.85 -2.59 12.08
CA SER A 111 2.27 -3.74 12.90
C SER A 111 1.11 -4.67 13.24
N LEU A 112 -0.09 -4.13 13.48
CA LEU A 112 -1.29 -4.96 13.69
C LEU A 112 -1.60 -5.87 12.48
N LEU A 113 -1.41 -5.37 11.24
CA LEU A 113 -1.56 -6.19 10.04
C LEU A 113 -0.55 -7.34 10.02
N VAL A 114 0.71 -7.06 10.36
CA VAL A 114 1.79 -8.06 10.38
C VAL A 114 1.53 -9.11 11.44
N GLU A 115 1.13 -8.70 12.63
CA GLU A 115 0.84 -9.59 13.77
C GLU A 115 -0.37 -10.47 13.48
N GLU A 116 -1.45 -9.90 12.97
CA GLU A 116 -2.65 -10.66 12.64
C GLU A 116 -2.40 -11.65 11.50
N ARG A 117 -1.68 -11.23 10.45
CA ARG A 117 -1.23 -12.17 9.41
C ARG A 117 -0.47 -13.35 10.01
N ARG A 118 0.50 -13.09 10.88
CA ARG A 118 1.29 -14.14 11.54
C ARG A 118 0.38 -15.07 12.34
N ARG A 119 -0.50 -14.51 13.17
CA ARG A 119 -1.45 -15.27 14.01
C ARG A 119 -2.32 -16.19 13.17
N VAL A 120 -2.88 -15.69 12.07
CA VAL A 120 -3.72 -16.48 11.16
C VAL A 120 -2.91 -17.60 10.51
N LEU A 121 -1.72 -17.31 9.98
CA LEU A 121 -0.88 -18.33 9.35
C LEU A 121 -0.46 -19.45 10.32
N GLU A 122 -0.17 -19.11 11.57
CA GLU A 122 0.17 -20.10 12.61
C GLU A 122 -1.02 -20.95 13.06
N SER A 123 -2.25 -20.46 12.84
CA SER A 123 -3.49 -21.17 13.21
C SER A 123 -4.09 -22.02 12.10
N LEU A 124 -3.59 -21.91 10.85
CA LEU A 124 -4.11 -22.66 9.71
C LEU A 124 -3.93 -24.17 9.90
N ALA A 125 -5.01 -24.92 9.76
CA ALA A 125 -4.96 -26.37 9.72
C ALA A 125 -4.40 -26.87 8.36
N PRO A 126 -3.83 -28.09 8.32
CA PRO A 126 -3.38 -28.69 7.07
C PRO A 126 -4.52 -28.76 6.04
N GLY A 127 -4.29 -28.15 4.86
CA GLY A 127 -5.28 -28.13 3.78
C GLY A 127 -6.23 -26.93 3.79
N GLU A 128 -6.18 -26.09 4.82
CA GLU A 128 -6.93 -24.81 4.79
C GLU A 128 -6.38 -23.85 3.76
N ALA A 129 -7.28 -23.07 3.17
CA ALA A 129 -6.92 -22.12 2.15
C ALA A 129 -6.23 -20.89 2.75
N LEU A 130 -5.00 -20.60 2.32
CA LEU A 130 -4.25 -19.42 2.72
C LEU A 130 -5.06 -18.13 2.44
N PRO A 131 -5.22 -17.21 3.42
CA PRO A 131 -5.70 -15.87 3.12
C PRO A 131 -4.77 -15.17 2.11
N LEU A 132 -5.36 -14.49 1.14
CA LEU A 132 -4.62 -13.81 0.08
C LEU A 132 -4.39 -12.33 0.39
N ARG A 133 -5.19 -11.78 1.31
CA ARG A 133 -5.06 -10.40 1.79
C ARG A 133 -5.37 -10.31 3.28
N THR A 134 -4.53 -9.59 4.03
CA THR A 134 -4.80 -9.14 5.41
C THR A 134 -4.95 -7.62 5.39
N THR A 135 -6.08 -7.12 5.88
CA THR A 135 -6.43 -5.70 5.76
C THR A 135 -7.39 -5.23 6.84
N PHE A 136 -7.54 -3.91 6.96
CA PHE A 136 -8.55 -3.30 7.81
C PHE A 136 -9.92 -3.21 7.13
N ILE A 137 -10.96 -3.29 7.95
CA ILE A 137 -12.34 -2.99 7.59
C ILE A 137 -12.86 -1.91 8.52
N HIS A 138 -13.46 -0.86 7.96
CA HIS A 138 -14.06 0.26 8.67
C HIS A 138 -15.47 -0.09 9.18
N ALA A 139 -16.02 0.74 10.06
CA ALA A 139 -17.36 0.55 10.60
C ALA A 139 -18.47 0.61 9.54
N ASP A 140 -18.25 1.32 8.44
CA ASP A 140 -19.12 1.39 7.25
C ASP A 140 -18.88 0.27 6.24
N PHE A 141 -18.11 -0.75 6.62
CA PHE A 141 -17.71 -1.91 5.78
C PHE A 141 -16.77 -1.57 4.62
N LEU A 142 -16.18 -0.37 4.58
CA LEU A 142 -15.10 -0.06 3.66
C LEU A 142 -13.87 -0.90 3.98
N VAL A 143 -13.31 -1.56 2.98
CA VAL A 143 -12.09 -2.37 3.10
C VAL A 143 -10.90 -1.57 2.58
N GLU A 144 -9.86 -1.44 3.40
CA GLU A 144 -8.64 -0.74 3.03
C GLU A 144 -7.79 -1.61 2.09
N THR A 145 -7.62 -1.15 0.85
CA THR A 145 -6.83 -1.89 -0.14
C THR A 145 -5.41 -1.36 -0.31
N LEU A 146 -5.15 -0.13 0.16
CA LEU A 146 -3.88 0.57 -0.01
C LEU A 146 -3.07 0.70 1.28
N ALA A 147 -3.52 0.03 2.35
CA ALA A 147 -2.76 -0.27 3.55
C ALA A 147 -3.07 -1.72 3.94
N SER A 148 -2.46 -2.66 3.23
CA SER A 148 -2.83 -4.09 3.27
C SER A 148 -1.63 -4.97 2.96
N ILE A 149 -1.64 -6.19 3.50
CA ILE A 149 -0.69 -7.23 3.10
C ILE A 149 -1.33 -8.10 2.02
N TYR A 150 -0.62 -8.29 0.91
CA TYR A 150 -0.99 -9.21 -0.16
C TYR A 150 0.02 -10.36 -0.21
N GLU A 151 -0.50 -11.59 -0.32
CA GLU A 151 0.32 -12.79 -0.49
C GLU A 151 0.67 -13.01 -1.97
N PRO A 152 1.80 -13.68 -2.29
CA PRO A 152 2.15 -14.02 -3.68
C PRO A 152 1.05 -14.82 -4.39
N GLU A 153 0.33 -15.66 -3.66
CA GLU A 153 -0.77 -16.49 -4.16
C GLU A 153 -2.00 -15.67 -4.60
N ALA A 154 -2.02 -14.37 -4.34
CA ALA A 154 -3.03 -13.45 -4.86
C ALA A 154 -2.84 -13.19 -6.37
N LEU A 155 -1.63 -13.35 -6.90
CA LEU A 155 -1.30 -13.01 -8.29
C LEU A 155 -2.20 -13.70 -9.32
N PRO A 156 -2.47 -15.02 -9.29
CA PRO A 156 -3.38 -15.66 -10.24
C PRO A 156 -4.80 -15.10 -10.20
N PHE A 157 -5.30 -14.69 -9.05
CA PHE A 157 -6.63 -14.07 -8.90
C PHE A 157 -6.66 -12.66 -9.51
N MET A 158 -5.58 -11.91 -9.34
CA MET A 158 -5.44 -10.59 -9.98
C MET A 158 -5.36 -10.72 -11.50
N GLU A 159 -4.61 -11.68 -12.02
CA GLU A 159 -4.53 -11.96 -13.46
C GLU A 159 -5.89 -12.34 -14.04
N GLU A 160 -6.69 -13.15 -13.33
CA GLU A 160 -8.03 -13.50 -13.77
C GLU A 160 -8.96 -12.28 -13.77
N THR A 161 -8.86 -11.45 -12.73
CA THR A 161 -9.61 -10.19 -12.62
C THR A 161 -9.27 -9.27 -13.79
N LEU A 162 -7.98 -9.16 -14.15
CA LEU A 162 -7.53 -8.38 -15.29
C LEU A 162 -8.08 -8.94 -16.63
N ARG A 163 -8.04 -10.27 -16.82
CA ARG A 163 -8.60 -10.93 -18.03
C ARG A 163 -10.10 -10.70 -18.18
N SER A 164 -10.82 -10.53 -17.07
CA SER A 164 -12.24 -10.19 -17.09
C SER A 164 -12.54 -8.71 -17.38
N GLY A 165 -11.50 -7.89 -17.63
CA GLY A 165 -11.64 -6.46 -17.88
C GLY A 165 -11.84 -5.61 -16.63
N ASN A 166 -11.52 -6.16 -15.44
CA ASN A 166 -11.60 -5.45 -14.17
C ASN A 166 -10.18 -5.27 -13.60
N TRP A 167 -9.91 -4.14 -12.94
CA TRP A 167 -8.65 -3.80 -12.28
C TRP A 167 -8.87 -3.13 -10.92
N GLY A 168 -9.90 -3.54 -10.21
CA GLY A 168 -10.19 -3.08 -8.86
C GLY A 168 -9.50 -3.96 -7.82
N LEU A 169 -8.65 -3.40 -6.96
CA LEU A 169 -8.03 -4.13 -5.85
C LEU A 169 -9.06 -4.74 -4.89
N PHE A 170 -10.21 -4.08 -4.75
CA PHE A 170 -11.28 -4.58 -3.89
C PHE A 170 -11.87 -5.90 -4.42
N SER A 171 -12.15 -5.98 -5.71
CA SER A 171 -12.77 -7.13 -6.37
C SER A 171 -11.78 -8.24 -6.73
N ALA A 172 -10.48 -7.95 -6.77
CA ALA A 172 -9.46 -8.91 -7.16
C ALA A 172 -9.30 -10.09 -6.18
N ILE A 173 -9.63 -9.89 -4.92
CA ILE A 173 -9.47 -10.91 -3.88
C ILE A 173 -10.85 -11.33 -3.34
N PRO A 174 -11.23 -12.61 -3.45
CA PRO A 174 -12.48 -13.12 -2.90
C PRO A 174 -12.60 -12.83 -1.40
N ARG A 175 -13.78 -12.44 -0.93
CA ARG A 175 -13.99 -12.13 0.50
C ARG A 175 -13.65 -13.31 1.44
N THR A 176 -13.89 -14.52 0.99
CA THR A 176 -13.56 -15.75 1.72
C THR A 176 -12.05 -16.02 1.83
N ARG A 177 -11.24 -15.26 1.11
CA ARG A 177 -9.77 -15.36 1.11
C ARG A 177 -9.12 -14.10 1.70
N GLN A 178 -9.81 -13.42 2.61
CA GLN A 178 -9.32 -12.21 3.27
C GLN A 178 -9.39 -12.35 4.78
N THR A 179 -8.35 -11.90 5.47
CA THR A 179 -8.38 -11.60 6.90
C THR A 179 -8.74 -10.13 7.08
N LEU A 180 -9.88 -9.86 7.70
CA LEU A 180 -10.39 -8.51 7.93
C LEU A 180 -10.26 -8.16 9.41
N ILE A 181 -9.55 -7.06 9.71
CA ILE A 181 -9.32 -6.55 11.06
C ILE A 181 -10.18 -5.29 11.24
N PRO A 182 -11.01 -5.19 12.28
CA PRO A 182 -11.69 -3.92 12.59
C PRO A 182 -10.69 -2.78 12.68
N CYS A 183 -10.95 -1.68 11.97
CA CYS A 183 -10.03 -0.53 11.94
C CYS A 183 -10.07 0.20 13.30
N PRO A 184 -8.94 0.29 14.03
CA PRO A 184 -8.92 0.93 15.35
C PRO A 184 -8.85 2.46 15.28
N ASP A 185 -8.43 3.03 14.13
CA ASP A 185 -8.30 4.47 13.91
C ASP A 185 -8.54 4.80 12.42
N GLU A 186 -9.80 5.03 12.07
CA GLU A 186 -10.17 5.40 10.69
C GLU A 186 -9.57 6.73 10.25
N GLY A 187 -9.25 7.62 11.20
CA GLY A 187 -8.61 8.90 10.92
C GLY A 187 -7.20 8.77 10.33
N ALA A 188 -6.52 7.64 10.53
CA ALA A 188 -5.22 7.37 9.93
C ALA A 188 -5.28 7.14 8.41
N PHE A 189 -6.46 6.80 7.89
CA PHE A 189 -6.69 6.47 6.48
C PHE A 189 -7.20 7.65 5.65
N ILE A 190 -7.19 8.86 6.21
CA ILE A 190 -7.56 10.07 5.47
C ILE A 190 -6.54 10.33 4.36
N ASN A 191 -6.99 10.20 3.11
CA ASN A 191 -6.19 10.47 1.93
C ASN A 191 -5.93 11.97 1.74
N MET A 192 -4.71 12.30 1.39
CA MET A 192 -4.32 13.63 0.96
C MET A 192 -4.51 13.76 -0.56
N ASN A 193 -5.65 14.29 -0.99
CA ASN A 193 -5.96 14.47 -2.42
C ASN A 193 -5.78 15.91 -2.91
N SER A 194 -5.62 16.87 -1.98
CA SER A 194 -5.38 18.28 -2.26
C SER A 194 -4.53 18.92 -1.17
N PRO A 195 -3.89 20.08 -1.43
CA PRO A 195 -3.22 20.85 -0.38
C PRO A 195 -4.15 21.27 0.79
N ALA A 196 -5.45 21.34 0.55
CA ALA A 196 -6.44 21.60 1.61
C ALA A 196 -6.59 20.40 2.56
N ASP A 197 -6.50 19.17 2.03
CA ASP A 197 -6.55 17.95 2.84
C ASP A 197 -5.33 17.84 3.75
N CYS A 198 -4.16 18.34 3.31
CA CYS A 198 -2.96 18.42 4.14
C CYS A 198 -3.19 19.23 5.40
N ARG A 199 -3.82 20.41 5.25
CA ARG A 199 -4.15 21.28 6.38
C ARG A 199 -5.16 20.63 7.32
N ARG A 200 -6.15 19.92 6.80
CA ARG A 200 -7.14 19.16 7.59
C ARG A 200 -6.48 18.00 8.34
N ALA A 201 -5.61 17.25 7.67
CA ALA A 201 -4.90 16.13 8.30
C ALA A 201 -4.02 16.58 9.48
N GLN A 202 -3.51 17.81 9.46
CA GLN A 202 -2.71 18.41 10.54
C GLN A 202 -3.56 19.01 11.67
N ALA A 203 -4.77 19.50 11.36
CA ALA A 203 -5.64 20.17 12.33
C ALA A 203 -6.32 19.21 13.32
N VAL A 204 -6.32 17.90 13.04
CA VAL A 204 -6.89 16.90 13.96
C VAL A 204 -5.81 16.45 14.94
N PRO A 205 -6.01 16.55 16.26
CA PRO A 205 -5.03 16.14 17.26
C PRO A 205 -4.56 14.69 17.04
N ARG A 206 -3.27 14.43 17.21
CA ARG A 206 -2.74 13.08 17.32
C ARG A 206 -3.07 12.61 18.74
N PHE A 207 -4.04 11.72 18.89
CA PHE A 207 -4.32 11.06 20.16
C PHE A 207 -3.36 9.89 20.38
#